data_e0eb44395d375213c43947f715d619c5
#
_entry.id   e0eb44395d375213c43947f715d619c5
#
_cell.length_a   1.000
_cell.length_b   1.000
_cell.length_c   1.000
_cell.angle_alpha   90.00
_cell.angle_beta   90.00
_cell.angle_gamma   90.00
#
_symmetry.space_group_name_H-M   'P 1'
#
loop_
_entity.id
_entity.type
_entity.pdbx_description
1 polymer ?
#
loop_
_entity_poly.entity_id
_entity_poly.type
_entity_poly.pdbx_seq_one_letter_code
_entity_poly.pdbx_strand_id
1 'polypeptide(L)'
;MNGVIAIIPARGGSKGIKDKNLQHVGGTPLLARTIIALQSSSVISSVYVSTDSNAIAKLARLYGAQVVMRPSNLSDDTASSESAILHAIETIRDSGTNPASVVFAQCTSPFIEPSDVDGIVDLLNTFDSALTVTDNHSFIWRQSSDGSATGINHEPAVRLPRQMLPQEFRETGALYAFNVAGFEKSKHRFFGRVGMYPVPTERSMEIDEPYDLVLANQLAASLSKVASTPNLKNFKSVVFDFDGVLTDNLVSVDSNGLETVSCSRSDGMGIQMLKDAGYSLLILSKERNAVVTARGKKLDVEVIQGCDNKLQRLIQWLADNKLLAEECIYIGNDINDRECMEFVGMALAPADAH
;
A
#
# COMPACT_ATOMS: atom_id res chain seq x y z
N MET A 1 -8.18 -6.99 27.05
CA MET A 1 -8.90 -5.83 26.47
C MET A 1 -9.68 -6.35 25.28
N ASN A 2 -10.98 -6.08 25.24
CA ASN A 2 -11.79 -6.42 24.04
C ASN A 2 -11.43 -5.45 22.93
N GLY A 3 -10.42 -5.81 22.14
CA GLY A 3 -9.88 -4.95 21.07
C GLY A 3 -10.73 -4.99 19.80
N VAL A 4 -10.47 -4.03 18.90
CA VAL A 4 -10.98 -4.06 17.53
C VAL A 4 -10.04 -4.93 16.71
N ILE A 5 -10.58 -5.89 15.97
CA ILE A 5 -9.81 -6.69 15.00
C ILE A 5 -10.26 -6.40 13.58
N ALA A 6 -9.41 -6.67 12.61
CA ALA A 6 -9.78 -6.63 11.21
C ALA A 6 -9.90 -8.04 10.63
N ILE A 7 -10.91 -8.25 9.79
CA ILE A 7 -11.13 -9.51 9.05
C ILE A 7 -11.20 -9.19 7.55
N ILE A 8 -10.39 -9.89 6.78
CA ILE A 8 -10.33 -9.81 5.32
C ILE A 8 -10.79 -11.15 4.73
N PRO A 9 -12.01 -11.28 4.26
CA PRO A 9 -12.43 -12.46 3.50
C PRO A 9 -11.80 -12.44 2.10
N ALA A 10 -10.95 -13.41 1.80
CA ALA A 10 -10.24 -13.51 0.53
C ALA A 10 -10.27 -14.95 0.02
N ARG A 11 -11.25 -15.29 -0.85
CA ARG A 11 -11.36 -16.63 -1.44
C ARG A 11 -10.42 -16.81 -2.63
N GLY A 12 -10.06 -18.07 -2.95
CA GLY A 12 -9.20 -18.41 -4.07
C GLY A 12 -9.86 -18.28 -5.44
N GLY A 13 -11.11 -18.65 -5.58
CA GLY A 13 -11.82 -18.76 -6.87
C GLY A 13 -12.46 -17.45 -7.35
N SER A 14 -11.72 -16.42 -7.73
CA SER A 14 -12.28 -15.19 -8.31
C SER A 14 -12.72 -15.38 -9.77
N LYS A 15 -13.95 -14.97 -10.14
CA LYS A 15 -14.54 -15.17 -11.48
C LYS A 15 -14.05 -14.16 -12.53
N GLY A 16 -14.05 -12.87 -12.21
CA GLY A 16 -13.69 -11.81 -13.17
C GLY A 16 -12.20 -11.75 -13.48
N ILE A 17 -11.36 -11.87 -12.44
CA ILE A 17 -9.90 -11.82 -12.55
C ILE A 17 -9.33 -13.06 -11.86
N LYS A 18 -8.55 -13.86 -12.60
CA LYS A 18 -7.87 -15.02 -12.01
C LYS A 18 -6.96 -14.58 -10.87
N ASP A 19 -7.07 -15.25 -9.72
CA ASP A 19 -6.27 -14.97 -8.52
C ASP A 19 -6.30 -13.49 -8.11
N LYS A 20 -7.45 -12.82 -8.22
CA LYS A 20 -7.64 -11.38 -8.03
C LYS A 20 -6.91 -10.83 -6.80
N ASN A 21 -7.05 -11.49 -5.64
CA ASN A 21 -6.44 -11.05 -4.38
C ASN A 21 -4.90 -11.06 -4.37
N LEU A 22 -4.29 -11.78 -5.32
CA LEU A 22 -2.84 -11.86 -5.51
C LEU A 22 -2.33 -10.93 -6.63
N GLN A 23 -3.23 -10.29 -7.40
CA GLN A 23 -2.86 -9.32 -8.44
C GLN A 23 -2.24 -8.07 -7.83
N HIS A 24 -1.31 -7.46 -8.56
CA HIS A 24 -0.54 -6.30 -8.10
C HIS A 24 -1.16 -4.98 -8.53
N VAL A 25 -1.17 -4.03 -7.62
CA VAL A 25 -1.47 -2.62 -7.88
C VAL A 25 -0.34 -1.77 -7.30
N GLY A 26 0.32 -1.00 -8.16
CA GLY A 26 1.49 -0.22 -7.77
C GLY A 26 2.64 -1.07 -7.21
N GLY A 27 2.87 -2.27 -7.80
CA GLY A 27 3.91 -3.21 -7.38
C GLY A 27 3.59 -4.06 -6.14
N THR A 28 2.46 -3.83 -5.45
CA THR A 28 2.09 -4.54 -4.21
C THR A 28 0.83 -5.39 -4.44
N PRO A 29 0.77 -6.67 -4.00
CA PRO A 29 -0.44 -7.49 -4.10
C PRO A 29 -1.65 -6.84 -3.41
N LEU A 30 -2.85 -6.98 -3.98
CA LEU A 30 -4.08 -6.41 -3.42
C LEU A 30 -4.30 -6.79 -1.96
N LEU A 31 -4.19 -8.06 -1.63
CA LEU A 31 -4.29 -8.53 -0.24
C LEU A 31 -3.26 -7.86 0.66
N ALA A 32 -2.01 -7.74 0.19
CA ALA A 32 -0.94 -7.13 0.97
C ALA A 32 -1.20 -5.64 1.24
N ARG A 33 -1.69 -4.89 0.24
CA ARG A 33 -2.09 -3.49 0.43
C ARG A 33 -3.11 -3.33 1.54
N THR A 34 -4.16 -4.16 1.53
CA THR A 34 -5.21 -4.14 2.57
C THR A 34 -4.64 -4.50 3.95
N ILE A 35 -3.79 -5.53 4.04
CA ILE A 35 -3.15 -5.91 5.30
C ILE A 35 -2.30 -4.76 5.86
N ILE A 36 -1.45 -4.14 5.03
CA ILE A 36 -0.59 -3.02 5.42
C ILE A 36 -1.41 -1.85 5.93
N ALA A 37 -2.47 -1.44 5.22
CA ALA A 37 -3.35 -0.35 5.64
C ALA A 37 -3.99 -0.62 7.01
N LEU A 38 -4.49 -1.83 7.23
CA LEU A 38 -5.11 -2.24 8.49
C LEU A 38 -4.11 -2.31 9.65
N GLN A 39 -2.90 -2.83 9.41
CA GLN A 39 -1.85 -2.91 10.43
C GLN A 39 -1.26 -1.54 10.79
N SER A 40 -1.31 -0.58 9.86
CA SER A 40 -0.86 0.80 10.10
C SER A 40 -1.90 1.66 10.83
N SER A 41 -3.12 1.16 11.03
CA SER A 41 -4.15 1.80 11.83
C SER A 41 -3.79 1.74 13.33
N SER A 42 -4.08 2.83 14.05
CA SER A 42 -3.80 2.94 15.48
C SER A 42 -4.77 2.15 16.37
N VAL A 43 -5.91 1.73 15.83
CA VAL A 43 -7.02 1.10 16.59
C VAL A 43 -7.13 -0.40 16.37
N ILE A 44 -6.51 -0.95 15.33
CA ILE A 44 -6.57 -2.39 15.02
C ILE A 44 -5.53 -3.17 15.85
N SER A 45 -6.01 -4.12 16.64
CA SER A 45 -5.14 -4.96 17.47
C SER A 45 -4.56 -6.17 16.72
N SER A 46 -5.28 -6.71 15.74
CA SER A 46 -4.85 -7.85 14.93
C SER A 46 -5.60 -7.91 13.60
N VAL A 47 -4.92 -8.37 12.56
CA VAL A 47 -5.49 -8.57 11.22
C VAL A 47 -5.59 -10.06 10.91
N TYR A 48 -6.78 -10.51 10.50
CA TYR A 48 -7.08 -11.88 10.13
C TYR A 48 -7.51 -11.97 8.67
N VAL A 49 -6.97 -12.95 7.96
CA VAL A 49 -7.38 -13.28 6.59
C VAL A 49 -8.15 -14.59 6.60
N SER A 50 -9.43 -14.55 6.23
CA SER A 50 -10.27 -15.74 6.09
C SER A 50 -10.22 -16.23 4.65
N THR A 51 -9.63 -17.42 4.41
CA THR A 51 -9.39 -17.94 3.06
C THR A 51 -9.48 -19.47 3.00
N ASP A 52 -9.80 -19.99 1.82
CA ASP A 52 -9.72 -21.40 1.43
C ASP A 52 -8.44 -21.72 0.63
N SER A 53 -7.67 -20.69 0.23
CA SER A 53 -6.52 -20.81 -0.65
C SER A 53 -5.20 -20.82 0.12
N ASN A 54 -4.38 -21.86 -0.09
CA ASN A 54 -3.04 -21.93 0.49
C ASN A 54 -2.11 -20.82 -0.01
N ALA A 55 -2.27 -20.36 -1.27
CA ALA A 55 -1.47 -19.27 -1.83
C ALA A 55 -1.80 -17.94 -1.11
N ILE A 56 -3.08 -17.64 -0.92
CA ILE A 56 -3.55 -16.47 -0.16
C ILE A 56 -3.08 -16.57 1.30
N ALA A 57 -3.20 -17.74 1.94
CA ALA A 57 -2.75 -17.96 3.30
C ALA A 57 -1.24 -17.74 3.48
N LYS A 58 -0.43 -18.18 2.50
CA LYS A 58 1.03 -17.95 2.48
C LYS A 58 1.34 -16.46 2.40
N LEU A 59 0.70 -15.76 1.47
CA LEU A 59 0.89 -14.31 1.31
C LEU A 59 0.46 -13.55 2.56
N ALA A 60 -0.69 -13.89 3.15
CA ALA A 60 -1.18 -13.25 4.38
C ALA A 60 -0.17 -13.35 5.53
N ARG A 61 0.40 -14.54 5.76
CA ARG A 61 1.43 -14.75 6.79
C ARG A 61 2.72 -13.98 6.49
N LEU A 62 3.12 -13.91 5.22
CA LEU A 62 4.30 -13.15 4.80
C LEU A 62 4.18 -11.66 5.17
N TYR A 63 2.96 -11.11 5.08
CA TYR A 63 2.67 -9.73 5.47
C TYR A 63 2.17 -9.60 6.93
N GLY A 64 2.40 -10.60 7.78
CA GLY A 64 2.16 -10.53 9.22
C GLY A 64 0.70 -10.66 9.66
N ALA A 65 -0.24 -11.01 8.77
CA ALA A 65 -1.62 -11.29 9.13
C ALA A 65 -1.79 -12.73 9.65
N GLN A 66 -2.72 -12.92 10.56
CA GLN A 66 -3.15 -14.23 11.00
C GLN A 66 -4.12 -14.86 9.96
N VAL A 67 -4.17 -16.18 9.90
CA VAL A 67 -4.97 -16.88 8.88
C VAL A 67 -6.03 -17.74 9.54
N VAL A 68 -7.27 -17.57 9.11
CA VAL A 68 -8.38 -18.46 9.39
C VAL A 68 -8.67 -19.26 8.13
N MET A 69 -8.37 -20.57 8.18
CA MET A 69 -8.67 -21.45 7.04
C MET A 69 -10.17 -21.73 7.01
N ARG A 70 -10.80 -21.39 5.89
CA ARG A 70 -12.23 -21.49 5.66
C ARG A 70 -12.56 -22.84 5.03
N PRO A 71 -13.57 -23.58 5.53
CA PRO A 71 -14.03 -24.80 4.89
C PRO A 71 -14.67 -24.50 3.52
N SER A 72 -14.62 -25.50 2.63
CA SER A 72 -15.04 -25.36 1.23
C SER A 72 -16.50 -24.93 1.04
N ASN A 73 -17.40 -25.39 1.90
CA ASN A 73 -18.83 -25.02 1.89
C ASN A 73 -19.09 -23.54 2.25
N LEU A 74 -18.11 -22.81 2.78
CA LEU A 74 -18.19 -21.37 3.03
C LEU A 74 -17.37 -20.57 2.01
N SER A 75 -16.90 -21.19 0.93
CA SER A 75 -16.01 -20.62 -0.08
C SER A 75 -16.58 -20.70 -1.49
N ASP A 76 -17.77 -21.29 -1.65
CA ASP A 76 -18.46 -21.36 -2.94
C ASP A 76 -19.01 -20.00 -3.36
N ASP A 77 -19.58 -19.96 -4.60
CA ASP A 77 -20.09 -18.73 -5.20
C ASP A 77 -21.35 -18.19 -4.55
N THR A 78 -22.02 -18.99 -3.74
CA THR A 78 -23.26 -18.64 -3.03
C THR A 78 -23.01 -18.23 -1.59
N ALA A 79 -21.82 -18.50 -1.06
CA ALA A 79 -21.43 -18.14 0.29
C ALA A 79 -21.34 -16.61 0.46
N SER A 80 -22.06 -16.07 1.43
CA SER A 80 -22.02 -14.64 1.74
C SER A 80 -20.74 -14.26 2.48
N SER A 81 -20.33 -12.99 2.37
CA SER A 81 -19.25 -12.46 3.19
C SER A 81 -19.54 -12.57 4.67
N GLU A 82 -20.81 -12.42 5.06
CA GLU A 82 -21.27 -12.52 6.42
C GLU A 82 -21.02 -13.92 7.02
N SER A 83 -21.28 -14.98 6.25
CA SER A 83 -21.01 -16.36 6.71
C SER A 83 -19.51 -16.62 6.93
N ALA A 84 -18.66 -16.06 6.05
CA ALA A 84 -17.21 -16.14 6.20
C ALA A 84 -16.70 -15.36 7.42
N ILE A 85 -17.30 -14.21 7.72
CA ILE A 85 -16.94 -13.39 8.88
C ILE A 85 -17.41 -14.07 10.18
N LEU A 86 -18.63 -14.64 10.22
CA LEU A 86 -19.12 -15.39 11.37
C LEU A 86 -18.21 -16.55 11.73
N HIS A 87 -17.85 -17.37 10.74
CA HIS A 87 -16.90 -18.46 10.90
C HIS A 87 -15.53 -17.96 11.41
N ALA A 88 -15.05 -16.84 10.89
CA ALA A 88 -13.79 -16.27 11.35
C ALA A 88 -13.87 -15.82 12.81
N ILE A 89 -14.94 -15.15 13.23
CA ILE A 89 -15.16 -14.71 14.61
C ILE A 89 -15.20 -15.92 15.56
N GLU A 90 -15.92 -16.98 15.20
CA GLU A 90 -15.99 -18.22 15.99
C GLU A 90 -14.60 -18.86 16.14
N THR A 91 -13.86 -19.04 15.05
CA THR A 91 -12.51 -19.62 15.07
C THR A 91 -11.53 -18.76 15.91
N ILE A 92 -11.64 -17.44 15.82
CA ILE A 92 -10.80 -16.50 16.59
C ILE A 92 -11.12 -16.62 18.10
N ARG A 93 -12.38 -16.76 18.46
CA ARG A 93 -12.79 -17.00 19.87
C ARG A 93 -12.27 -18.32 20.42
N ASP A 94 -12.33 -19.38 19.64
CA ASP A 94 -11.81 -20.70 20.02
C ASP A 94 -10.30 -20.65 20.27
N SER A 95 -9.58 -19.71 19.63
CA SER A 95 -8.16 -19.45 19.91
C SER A 95 -7.89 -18.57 21.14
N GLY A 96 -8.95 -18.16 21.87
CA GLY A 96 -8.84 -17.38 23.10
C GLY A 96 -8.92 -15.86 22.93
N THR A 97 -9.17 -15.36 21.72
CA THR A 97 -9.34 -13.92 21.44
C THR A 97 -10.85 -13.59 21.37
N ASN A 98 -11.32 -12.63 22.18
CA ASN A 98 -12.72 -12.22 22.17
C ASN A 98 -12.86 -10.75 21.70
N PRO A 99 -13.06 -10.50 20.40
CA PRO A 99 -13.18 -9.15 19.89
C PRO A 99 -14.50 -8.49 20.26
N ALA A 100 -14.50 -7.21 20.60
CA ALA A 100 -15.70 -6.42 20.82
C ALA A 100 -16.29 -5.91 19.50
N SER A 101 -15.40 -5.51 18.58
CA SER A 101 -15.77 -4.95 17.27
C SER A 101 -14.89 -5.52 16.19
N VAL A 102 -15.42 -5.52 14.98
CA VAL A 102 -14.74 -6.00 13.76
C VAL A 102 -14.75 -4.90 12.70
N VAL A 103 -13.62 -4.70 12.06
CA VAL A 103 -13.51 -4.04 10.75
C VAL A 103 -13.46 -5.12 9.68
N PHE A 104 -14.45 -5.16 8.83
CA PHE A 104 -14.48 -6.00 7.63
C PHE A 104 -13.92 -5.19 6.47
N ALA A 105 -12.81 -5.64 5.87
CA ALA A 105 -12.17 -5.01 4.74
C ALA A 105 -12.20 -5.90 3.49
N GLN A 106 -12.43 -5.31 2.32
CA GLN A 106 -12.40 -6.01 1.04
C GLN A 106 -11.13 -5.67 0.25
N CYS A 107 -10.43 -6.71 -0.22
CA CYS A 107 -9.21 -6.54 -1.03
C CYS A 107 -9.47 -5.86 -2.38
N THR A 108 -10.71 -5.88 -2.86
CA THR A 108 -11.12 -5.25 -4.13
C THR A 108 -10.96 -3.74 -4.13
N SER A 109 -10.84 -3.12 -2.96
CA SER A 109 -10.63 -1.67 -2.80
C SER A 109 -9.16 -1.38 -2.46
N PRO A 110 -8.32 -1.06 -3.47
CA PRO A 110 -6.85 -1.03 -3.32
C PRO A 110 -6.30 0.20 -2.60
N PHE A 111 -7.13 1.22 -2.32
CA PHE A 111 -6.67 2.53 -1.84
C PHE A 111 -7.20 2.88 -0.43
N ILE A 112 -7.37 1.86 0.42
CA ILE A 112 -7.67 2.04 1.84
C ILE A 112 -6.47 2.71 2.51
N GLU A 113 -6.73 3.74 3.32
CA GLU A 113 -5.73 4.39 4.16
C GLU A 113 -5.96 4.09 5.65
N PRO A 114 -4.91 4.11 6.49
CA PRO A 114 -5.05 3.89 7.94
C PRO A 114 -6.06 4.85 8.59
N SER A 115 -6.11 6.10 8.13
CA SER A 115 -7.08 7.10 8.59
C SER A 115 -8.55 6.75 8.32
N ASP A 116 -8.81 5.99 7.24
CA ASP A 116 -10.17 5.51 6.94
C ASP A 116 -10.60 4.45 7.96
N VAL A 117 -9.64 3.58 8.35
CA VAL A 117 -9.85 2.53 9.34
C VAL A 117 -10.10 3.14 10.72
N ASP A 118 -9.28 4.10 11.13
CA ASP A 118 -9.45 4.79 12.41
C ASP A 118 -10.79 5.54 12.44
N GLY A 119 -11.12 6.26 11.36
CA GLY A 119 -12.36 7.04 11.28
C GLY A 119 -13.64 6.20 11.28
N ILE A 120 -13.65 5.06 10.60
CA ILE A 120 -14.85 4.18 10.60
C ILE A 120 -15.06 3.51 11.97
N VAL A 121 -13.96 3.18 12.68
CA VAL A 121 -14.04 2.61 14.03
C VAL A 121 -14.54 3.64 15.04
N ASP A 122 -14.13 4.91 14.91
CA ASP A 122 -14.60 5.98 15.80
C ASP A 122 -16.12 6.18 15.72
N LEU A 123 -16.73 5.95 14.56
CA LEU A 123 -18.19 6.00 14.40
C LEU A 123 -18.93 4.98 15.31
N LEU A 124 -18.30 3.87 15.70
CA LEU A 124 -18.93 2.88 16.59
C LEU A 124 -19.16 3.40 18.01
N ASN A 125 -18.60 4.54 18.39
CA ASN A 125 -18.95 5.23 19.63
C ASN A 125 -20.39 5.80 19.61
N THR A 126 -20.99 5.98 18.42
CA THR A 126 -22.30 6.58 18.23
C THR A 126 -23.28 5.70 17.46
N PHE A 127 -22.77 4.84 16.57
CA PHE A 127 -23.53 3.99 15.66
C PHE A 127 -23.29 2.51 15.97
N ASP A 128 -24.24 1.66 15.60
CA ASP A 128 -24.16 0.21 15.82
C ASP A 128 -23.32 -0.48 14.74
N SER A 129 -23.38 0.04 13.52
CA SER A 129 -22.56 -0.36 12.37
C SER A 129 -22.19 0.85 11.54
N ALA A 130 -21.16 0.75 10.71
CA ALA A 130 -20.69 1.83 9.85
C ALA A 130 -20.12 1.30 8.53
N LEU A 131 -20.08 2.17 7.51
CA LEU A 131 -19.49 1.86 6.21
C LEU A 131 -18.72 3.07 5.67
N THR A 132 -17.77 2.81 4.78
CA THR A 132 -17.13 3.87 4.00
C THR A 132 -17.98 4.22 2.77
N VAL A 133 -18.11 5.50 2.52
CA VAL A 133 -18.88 6.05 1.41
C VAL A 133 -18.08 7.13 0.67
N THR A 134 -18.50 7.45 -0.55
CA THR A 134 -17.99 8.60 -1.30
C THR A 134 -19.15 9.44 -1.81
N ASP A 135 -18.92 10.74 -2.06
CA ASP A 135 -19.94 11.64 -2.62
C ASP A 135 -20.48 11.07 -3.95
N ASN A 136 -21.81 11.08 -4.09
CA ASN A 136 -22.49 10.68 -5.31
C ASN A 136 -23.20 11.89 -5.94
N HIS A 137 -22.85 12.16 -7.20
CA HIS A 137 -23.49 13.21 -7.99
C HIS A 137 -24.14 12.66 -9.26
N SER A 138 -24.26 11.32 -9.36
CA SER A 138 -24.80 10.65 -10.53
C SER A 138 -26.33 10.71 -10.52
N PHE A 139 -26.93 10.96 -11.68
CA PHE A 139 -28.35 10.76 -11.89
C PHE A 139 -28.61 9.28 -12.18
N ILE A 140 -29.35 8.62 -11.31
CA ILE A 140 -29.62 7.19 -11.40
C ILE A 140 -30.99 6.95 -12.04
N TRP A 141 -31.04 6.05 -13.02
CA TRP A 141 -32.22 5.66 -13.73
C TRP A 141 -32.53 4.18 -13.55
N ARG A 142 -33.81 3.84 -13.55
CA ARG A 142 -34.29 2.46 -13.55
C ARG A 142 -35.07 2.20 -14.82
N GLN A 143 -34.78 1.09 -15.50
CA GLN A 143 -35.60 0.64 -16.64
C GLN A 143 -36.72 -0.24 -16.12
N SER A 144 -37.93 0.05 -16.55
CA SER A 144 -39.13 -0.75 -16.31
C SER A 144 -39.23 -1.90 -17.32
N SER A 145 -40.11 -2.88 -17.08
CA SER A 145 -40.29 -4.06 -17.95
C SER A 145 -40.80 -3.72 -19.35
N ASP A 146 -41.43 -2.57 -19.52
CA ASP A 146 -41.92 -2.05 -20.82
C ASP A 146 -40.86 -1.25 -21.60
N GLY A 147 -39.62 -1.18 -21.07
CA GLY A 147 -38.51 -0.42 -21.65
C GLY A 147 -38.48 1.06 -21.30
N SER A 148 -39.47 1.60 -20.59
CA SER A 148 -39.47 2.98 -20.13
C SER A 148 -38.42 3.21 -19.02
N ALA A 149 -37.95 4.46 -18.87
CA ALA A 149 -36.98 4.83 -17.85
C ALA A 149 -37.55 5.80 -16.82
N THR A 150 -37.28 5.55 -15.54
CA THR A 150 -37.69 6.41 -14.41
C THR A 150 -36.45 6.85 -13.64
N GLY A 151 -36.38 8.14 -13.26
CA GLY A 151 -35.35 8.65 -12.36
C GLY A 151 -35.53 8.06 -10.96
N ILE A 152 -34.42 7.67 -10.30
CA ILE A 152 -34.47 7.13 -8.93
C ILE A 152 -34.24 8.23 -7.91
N ASN A 153 -33.20 9.03 -8.10
CA ASN A 153 -32.75 10.06 -7.16
C ASN A 153 -32.95 11.48 -7.69
N HIS A 154 -33.72 11.64 -8.76
CA HIS A 154 -34.00 12.93 -9.35
C HIS A 154 -35.35 12.94 -10.09
N GLU A 155 -35.94 14.14 -10.23
CA GLU A 155 -37.08 14.34 -11.11
C GLU A 155 -36.60 14.64 -12.52
N PRO A 156 -36.90 13.78 -13.52
CA PRO A 156 -36.39 13.93 -14.91
C PRO A 156 -36.75 15.28 -15.55
N ALA A 157 -37.93 15.84 -15.20
CA ALA A 157 -38.42 17.11 -15.74
C ALA A 157 -37.75 18.35 -15.10
N VAL A 158 -37.09 18.19 -13.93
CA VAL A 158 -36.47 19.27 -13.16
C VAL A 158 -35.02 18.94 -12.90
N ARG A 159 -34.12 19.18 -13.86
CA ARG A 159 -32.69 18.90 -13.71
C ARG A 159 -31.99 20.01 -12.94
N LEU A 160 -31.84 19.81 -11.64
CA LEU A 160 -31.15 20.78 -10.77
C LEU A 160 -29.62 20.78 -11.06
N PRO A 161 -28.97 21.96 -10.94
CA PRO A 161 -27.50 22.03 -10.90
C PRO A 161 -26.93 21.24 -9.73
N ARG A 162 -25.70 20.70 -9.88
CA ARG A 162 -25.02 19.86 -8.87
C ARG A 162 -25.06 20.44 -7.45
N GLN A 163 -24.82 21.75 -7.32
CA GLN A 163 -24.80 22.46 -6.04
C GLN A 163 -26.16 22.59 -5.35
N MET A 164 -27.25 22.26 -6.05
CA MET A 164 -28.63 22.31 -5.53
C MET A 164 -29.21 20.92 -5.29
N LEU A 165 -28.47 19.85 -5.63
CA LEU A 165 -28.88 18.49 -5.35
C LEU A 165 -28.73 18.18 -3.86
N PRO A 166 -29.60 17.32 -3.27
CA PRO A 166 -29.36 16.75 -1.96
C PRO A 166 -28.00 16.03 -1.94
N GLN A 167 -27.31 16.09 -0.80
CA GLN A 167 -26.10 15.33 -0.64
C GLN A 167 -26.43 13.83 -0.56
N GLU A 168 -25.94 13.08 -1.52
CA GLU A 168 -26.07 11.64 -1.58
C GLU A 168 -24.70 10.98 -1.55
N PHE A 169 -24.66 9.75 -1.09
CA PHE A 169 -23.44 8.99 -0.99
C PHE A 169 -23.57 7.64 -1.71
N ARG A 170 -22.46 7.20 -2.28
CA ARG A 170 -22.29 5.85 -2.82
C ARG A 170 -21.42 5.04 -1.87
N GLU A 171 -21.84 3.83 -1.53
CA GLU A 171 -21.03 2.84 -0.84
C GLU A 171 -19.77 2.51 -1.61
N THR A 172 -18.61 2.42 -0.93
CA THR A 172 -17.32 2.16 -1.60
C THR A 172 -16.95 0.68 -1.62
N GLY A 173 -17.65 -0.17 -0.86
CA GLY A 173 -17.28 -1.57 -0.71
C GLY A 173 -16.00 -1.83 0.10
N ALA A 174 -15.26 -0.79 0.48
CA ALA A 174 -13.92 -0.93 1.03
C ALA A 174 -13.91 -1.44 2.48
N LEU A 175 -14.61 -0.72 3.38
CA LEU A 175 -14.60 -0.98 4.82
C LEU A 175 -16.00 -0.93 5.40
N TYR A 176 -16.23 -1.86 6.33
CA TYR A 176 -17.39 -1.89 7.21
C TYR A 176 -16.92 -2.12 8.64
N ALA A 177 -17.54 -1.46 9.59
CA ALA A 177 -17.25 -1.67 11.01
C ALA A 177 -18.53 -1.95 11.78
N PHE A 178 -18.48 -2.85 12.76
CA PHE A 178 -19.64 -3.21 13.57
C PHE A 178 -19.24 -3.85 14.90
N ASN A 179 -20.12 -3.75 15.90
CA ASN A 179 -19.96 -4.52 17.11
C ASN A 179 -20.35 -5.99 16.88
N VAL A 180 -19.58 -6.91 17.49
CA VAL A 180 -19.73 -8.34 17.24
C VAL A 180 -21.09 -8.86 17.70
N ALA A 181 -21.58 -8.43 18.85
CA ALA A 181 -22.85 -8.91 19.40
C ALA A 181 -24.05 -8.57 18.51
N GLY A 182 -24.09 -7.37 17.95
CA GLY A 182 -25.13 -6.95 16.99
C GLY A 182 -25.04 -7.71 15.68
N PHE A 183 -23.83 -7.91 15.15
CA PHE A 183 -23.59 -8.68 13.93
C PHE A 183 -24.03 -10.14 14.07
N GLU A 184 -23.71 -10.79 15.18
CA GLU A 184 -24.15 -12.17 15.46
C GLU A 184 -25.66 -12.31 15.59
N LYS A 185 -26.33 -11.29 16.13
CA LYS A 185 -27.78 -11.25 16.24
C LYS A 185 -28.47 -11.01 14.91
N SER A 186 -27.97 -10.03 14.12
CA SER A 186 -28.56 -9.64 12.84
C SER A 186 -28.18 -10.57 11.69
N LYS A 187 -27.03 -11.26 11.80
CA LYS A 187 -26.39 -12.03 10.72
C LYS A 187 -26.12 -11.18 9.47
N HIS A 188 -25.99 -9.86 9.64
CA HIS A 188 -25.78 -8.90 8.56
C HIS A 188 -24.90 -7.74 9.04
N ARG A 189 -24.10 -7.15 8.14
CA ARG A 189 -23.18 -6.05 8.44
C ARG A 189 -23.88 -4.73 8.77
N PHE A 190 -25.14 -4.56 8.34
CA PHE A 190 -25.96 -3.39 8.63
C PHE A 190 -27.05 -3.73 9.63
N PHE A 191 -27.03 -3.10 10.78
CA PHE A 191 -28.04 -3.21 11.82
C PHE A 191 -28.02 -1.97 12.71
N GLY A 192 -29.12 -1.74 13.43
CA GLY A 192 -29.26 -0.57 14.30
C GLY A 192 -29.11 0.76 13.56
N ARG A 193 -28.42 1.70 14.17
CA ARG A 193 -28.06 2.97 13.55
C ARG A 193 -26.78 2.79 12.75
N VAL A 194 -26.83 3.14 11.45
CA VAL A 194 -25.70 3.00 10.53
C VAL A 194 -25.00 4.33 10.35
N GLY A 195 -23.70 4.38 10.64
CA GLY A 195 -22.83 5.53 10.40
C GLY A 195 -22.16 5.48 9.02
N MET A 196 -21.87 6.64 8.43
CA MET A 196 -21.17 6.77 7.15
C MET A 196 -19.86 7.53 7.35
N TYR A 197 -18.75 6.97 6.87
CA TYR A 197 -17.46 7.62 6.84
C TYR A 197 -17.08 7.99 5.39
N PRO A 198 -17.06 9.31 5.05
CA PRO A 198 -16.76 9.73 3.69
C PRO A 198 -15.27 9.59 3.38
N VAL A 199 -14.96 8.99 2.22
CA VAL A 199 -13.61 8.91 1.66
C VAL A 199 -13.56 9.66 0.32
N PRO A 200 -12.40 10.21 -0.08
CA PRO A 200 -12.22 10.85 -1.37
C PRO A 200 -12.59 9.94 -2.55
N THR A 201 -13.23 10.52 -3.58
CA THR A 201 -13.73 9.76 -4.74
C THR A 201 -12.61 9.01 -5.48
N GLU A 202 -11.42 9.59 -5.54
CA GLU A 202 -10.24 8.98 -6.17
C GLU A 202 -9.77 7.72 -5.46
N ARG A 203 -10.16 7.50 -4.19
CA ARG A 203 -9.84 6.27 -3.44
C ARG A 203 -11.00 5.26 -3.37
N SER A 204 -12.16 5.60 -3.94
CA SER A 204 -13.39 4.78 -3.88
C SER A 204 -13.49 3.73 -4.98
N MET A 205 -12.41 3.44 -5.68
CA MET A 205 -12.36 2.46 -6.77
C MET A 205 -12.42 1.02 -6.23
N GLU A 206 -13.19 0.19 -6.90
CA GLU A 206 -13.19 -1.27 -6.74
C GLU A 206 -12.62 -1.95 -7.99
N ILE A 207 -12.00 -3.11 -7.80
CA ILE A 207 -11.45 -3.93 -8.88
C ILE A 207 -12.32 -5.18 -9.02
N ASP A 208 -13.12 -5.25 -10.08
CA ASP A 208 -13.96 -6.38 -10.40
C ASP A 208 -13.62 -6.99 -11.77
N GLU A 209 -13.29 -6.17 -12.75
CA GLU A 209 -12.95 -6.55 -14.09
C GLU A 209 -11.47 -6.27 -14.42
N PRO A 210 -10.89 -6.96 -15.43
CA PRO A 210 -9.49 -6.76 -15.83
C PRO A 210 -9.11 -5.31 -16.14
N TYR A 211 -10.05 -4.52 -16.65
CA TYR A 211 -9.81 -3.11 -16.96
C TYR A 211 -9.65 -2.26 -15.69
N ASP A 212 -10.34 -2.59 -14.62
CA ASP A 212 -10.21 -1.90 -13.32
C ASP A 212 -8.78 -2.04 -12.78
N LEU A 213 -8.16 -3.22 -12.99
CA LEU A 213 -6.77 -3.45 -12.59
C LEU A 213 -5.78 -2.53 -13.33
N VAL A 214 -6.04 -2.28 -14.62
CA VAL A 214 -5.24 -1.32 -15.40
C VAL A 214 -5.39 0.09 -14.86
N LEU A 215 -6.63 0.53 -14.63
CA LEU A 215 -6.93 1.85 -14.05
C LEU A 215 -6.34 2.00 -12.64
N ALA A 216 -6.46 0.97 -11.82
CA ALA A 216 -5.90 0.98 -10.47
C ALA A 216 -4.38 1.15 -10.47
N ASN A 217 -3.65 0.51 -11.41
CA ASN A 217 -2.20 0.70 -11.53
C ASN A 217 -1.84 2.12 -11.98
N GLN A 218 -2.59 2.72 -12.91
CA GLN A 218 -2.38 4.10 -13.32
C GLN A 218 -2.65 5.08 -12.17
N LEU A 219 -3.73 4.85 -11.43
CA LEU A 219 -4.09 5.67 -10.27
C LEU A 219 -3.06 5.52 -9.14
N ALA A 220 -2.58 4.31 -8.86
CA ALA A 220 -1.52 4.07 -7.88
C ALA A 220 -0.26 4.87 -8.20
N ALA A 221 0.16 4.90 -9.48
CA ALA A 221 1.29 5.69 -9.93
C ALA A 221 1.07 7.20 -9.74
N SER A 222 -0.17 7.67 -9.88
CA SER A 222 -0.54 9.08 -9.68
C SER A 222 -0.61 9.44 -8.20
N LEU A 223 -1.24 8.60 -7.37
CA LEU A 223 -1.35 8.79 -5.92
C LEU A 223 0.03 8.73 -5.25
N SER A 224 0.92 7.83 -5.69
CA SER A 224 2.30 7.78 -5.20
C SER A 224 3.08 9.05 -5.50
N LYS A 225 2.74 9.77 -6.57
CA LYS A 225 3.33 11.09 -6.87
C LYS A 225 2.75 12.20 -5.99
N VAL A 226 1.51 12.03 -5.50
CA VAL A 226 0.82 13.00 -4.62
C VAL A 226 1.07 12.69 -3.15
N ALA A 227 1.09 11.39 -2.79
CA ALA A 227 1.43 10.93 -1.46
C ALA A 227 2.94 10.99 -1.26
N SER A 228 3.38 12.12 -0.73
CA SER A 228 4.74 12.37 -0.28
C SER A 228 5.81 12.45 -1.37
N THR A 229 6.03 13.63 -1.90
CA THR A 229 7.41 14.08 -1.89
C THR A 229 7.80 14.14 -0.40
N PRO A 230 8.68 13.27 0.09
CA PRO A 230 9.19 13.39 1.44
C PRO A 230 9.65 14.83 1.62
N ASN A 231 9.45 15.41 2.78
CA ASN A 231 9.95 16.77 3.01
C ASN A 231 11.49 16.71 3.02
N LEU A 232 12.09 16.73 1.85
CA LEU A 232 13.54 16.63 1.65
C LEU A 232 14.32 17.73 2.35
N LYS A 233 13.65 18.81 2.80
CA LYS A 233 14.27 19.92 3.55
C LYS A 233 14.91 19.49 4.87
N ASN A 234 14.51 18.36 5.42
CA ASN A 234 15.10 17.83 6.67
C ASN A 234 16.39 17.03 6.42
N PHE A 235 16.68 16.68 5.17
CA PHE A 235 17.87 15.91 4.81
C PHE A 235 18.99 16.83 4.35
N LYS A 236 20.24 16.46 4.68
CA LYS A 236 21.44 17.23 4.38
C LYS A 236 22.46 16.47 3.55
N SER A 237 22.28 15.14 3.45
CA SER A 237 23.21 14.30 2.69
C SER A 237 22.49 13.23 1.89
N VAL A 238 23.11 12.83 0.78
CA VAL A 238 22.69 11.70 -0.04
C VAL A 238 23.89 10.80 -0.32
N VAL A 239 23.75 9.53 0.01
CA VAL A 239 24.78 8.50 -0.24
C VAL A 239 24.25 7.53 -1.28
N PHE A 240 25.06 7.27 -2.29
CA PHE A 240 24.73 6.37 -3.39
C PHE A 240 25.59 5.12 -3.33
N ASP A 241 25.00 3.93 -3.47
CA ASP A 241 25.76 2.81 -4.00
C ASP A 241 26.12 3.08 -5.46
N PHE A 242 27.02 2.29 -6.04
CA PHE A 242 27.47 2.50 -7.41
C PHE A 242 26.79 1.55 -8.39
N ASP A 243 26.97 0.23 -8.20
CA ASP A 243 26.43 -0.77 -9.11
C ASP A 243 24.94 -0.97 -8.90
N GLY A 244 24.15 -0.86 -9.97
CA GLY A 244 22.70 -0.90 -9.91
C GLY A 244 22.02 0.38 -9.40
N VAL A 245 22.78 1.42 -9.00
CA VAL A 245 22.27 2.75 -8.64
C VAL A 245 22.74 3.81 -9.62
N LEU A 246 24.04 3.89 -9.89
CA LEU A 246 24.65 4.79 -10.87
C LEU A 246 25.04 4.07 -12.17
N THR A 247 24.77 2.76 -12.25
CA THR A 247 24.92 1.91 -13.43
C THR A 247 23.66 1.07 -13.61
N ASP A 248 23.57 0.35 -14.73
CA ASP A 248 22.50 -0.61 -15.05
C ASP A 248 22.72 -2.01 -14.43
N ASN A 249 23.67 -2.13 -13.49
CA ASN A 249 24.08 -3.38 -12.85
C ASN A 249 24.64 -4.43 -13.83
N LEU A 250 25.06 -4.01 -15.03
CA LEU A 250 25.69 -4.86 -16.03
C LEU A 250 27.15 -4.50 -16.18
N VAL A 251 28.00 -5.51 -16.30
CA VAL A 251 29.41 -5.37 -16.60
C VAL A 251 29.74 -6.04 -17.93
N SER A 252 30.44 -5.35 -18.80
CA SER A 252 31.01 -5.91 -20.02
C SER A 252 32.47 -6.21 -19.79
N VAL A 253 32.92 -7.41 -20.13
CA VAL A 253 34.32 -7.87 -19.98
C VAL A 253 34.87 -8.20 -21.34
N ASP A 254 36.02 -7.60 -21.72
CA ASP A 254 36.70 -7.93 -22.95
C ASP A 254 37.63 -9.16 -22.83
N SER A 255 38.22 -9.58 -23.94
CA SER A 255 39.13 -10.74 -23.96
C SER A 255 40.42 -10.56 -23.15
N ASN A 256 40.76 -9.35 -22.76
CA ASN A 256 41.90 -9.03 -21.89
C ASN A 256 41.53 -8.92 -20.42
N GLY A 257 40.26 -9.16 -20.08
CA GLY A 257 39.74 -9.03 -18.73
C GLY A 257 39.44 -7.58 -18.32
N LEU A 258 39.40 -6.63 -19.26
CA LEU A 258 39.02 -5.24 -18.97
C LEU A 258 37.50 -5.14 -18.79
N GLU A 259 37.09 -4.69 -17.63
CA GLU A 259 35.69 -4.45 -17.29
C GLU A 259 35.27 -3.03 -17.64
N THR A 260 34.09 -2.91 -18.19
CA THR A 260 33.43 -1.62 -18.48
C THR A 260 31.98 -1.65 -18.01
N VAL A 261 31.50 -0.51 -17.52
CA VAL A 261 30.11 -0.28 -17.10
C VAL A 261 29.52 0.93 -17.81
N SER A 262 28.19 0.96 -17.93
CA SER A 262 27.46 2.08 -18.48
C SER A 262 26.89 2.96 -17.37
N CYS A 263 27.09 4.28 -17.48
CA CYS A 263 26.50 5.26 -16.57
C CYS A 263 25.57 6.21 -17.32
N SER A 264 24.46 6.60 -16.71
CA SER A 264 23.52 7.56 -17.29
C SER A 264 24.05 9.00 -17.22
N ARG A 265 23.83 9.78 -18.28
CA ARG A 265 24.08 11.23 -18.25
C ARG A 265 23.06 11.98 -17.40
N SER A 266 21.85 11.43 -17.26
CA SER A 266 20.77 12.03 -16.46
C SER A 266 21.13 12.09 -14.98
N ASP A 267 21.85 11.08 -14.45
CA ASP A 267 22.33 11.08 -13.07
C ASP A 267 23.25 12.27 -12.78
N GLY A 268 24.08 12.65 -13.77
CA GLY A 268 24.94 13.82 -13.63
C GLY A 268 24.16 15.13 -13.45
N MET A 269 23.01 15.27 -14.11
CA MET A 269 22.11 16.42 -13.89
C MET A 269 21.47 16.38 -12.52
N GLY A 270 20.96 15.21 -12.10
CA GLY A 270 20.36 15.04 -10.77
C GLY A 270 21.34 15.32 -9.63
N ILE A 271 22.56 14.79 -9.74
CA ILE A 271 23.64 15.03 -8.78
C ILE A 271 24.01 16.52 -8.72
N GLN A 272 24.08 17.21 -9.87
CA GLN A 272 24.34 18.64 -9.87
C GLN A 272 23.22 19.42 -9.18
N MET A 273 21.96 19.08 -9.40
CA MET A 273 20.83 19.72 -8.73
C MET A 273 20.87 19.51 -7.19
N LEU A 274 21.29 18.33 -6.73
CA LEU A 274 21.46 18.05 -5.29
C LEU A 274 22.61 18.91 -4.71
N LYS A 275 23.71 19.05 -5.43
CA LYS A 275 24.83 19.94 -5.02
C LYS A 275 24.38 21.39 -4.94
N ASP A 276 23.68 21.88 -5.94
CA ASP A 276 23.17 23.26 -5.97
C ASP A 276 22.15 23.52 -4.85
N ALA A 277 21.44 22.47 -4.40
CA ALA A 277 20.56 22.52 -3.26
C ALA A 277 21.28 22.39 -1.90
N GLY A 278 22.61 22.22 -1.90
CA GLY A 278 23.44 22.20 -0.68
C GLY A 278 23.58 20.86 0.00
N TYR A 279 23.25 19.75 -0.66
CA TYR A 279 23.44 18.41 -0.09
C TYR A 279 24.91 17.99 -0.14
N SER A 280 25.37 17.33 0.96
CA SER A 280 26.63 16.59 0.98
C SER A 280 26.44 15.25 0.29
N LEU A 281 27.29 14.90 -0.68
CA LEU A 281 27.12 13.71 -1.51
C LEU A 281 28.30 12.75 -1.34
N LEU A 282 28.00 11.43 -1.30
CA LEU A 282 28.98 10.37 -1.24
C LEU A 282 28.59 9.22 -2.17
N ILE A 283 29.57 8.65 -2.87
CA ILE A 283 29.46 7.34 -3.53
C ILE A 283 30.17 6.32 -2.63
N LEU A 284 29.44 5.32 -2.15
CA LEU A 284 29.92 4.30 -1.23
C LEU A 284 29.78 2.91 -1.84
N SER A 285 30.87 2.35 -2.33
CA SER A 285 30.86 1.09 -3.09
C SER A 285 31.78 0.01 -2.52
N LYS A 286 31.38 -1.25 -2.63
CA LYS A 286 32.26 -2.42 -2.42
C LYS A 286 33.24 -2.62 -3.59
N GLU A 287 32.89 -2.12 -4.76
CA GLU A 287 33.66 -2.30 -5.99
C GLU A 287 35.06 -1.68 -5.85
N ARG A 288 36.06 -2.37 -6.39
CA ARG A 288 37.47 -1.94 -6.38
C ARG A 288 37.94 -1.42 -7.72
N ASN A 289 37.09 -1.52 -8.77
CA ASN A 289 37.42 -1.08 -10.11
C ASN A 289 37.56 0.45 -10.14
N ALA A 290 38.59 0.92 -10.85
CA ALA A 290 38.90 2.35 -11.00
C ALA A 290 37.76 3.18 -11.66
N VAL A 291 36.78 2.52 -12.29
CA VAL A 291 35.64 3.18 -12.92
C VAL A 291 34.83 3.99 -11.91
N VAL A 292 34.69 3.50 -10.66
CA VAL A 292 33.95 4.19 -9.58
C VAL A 292 34.60 5.54 -9.29
N THR A 293 35.93 5.54 -9.04
CA THR A 293 36.69 6.79 -8.81
C THR A 293 36.64 7.72 -10.04
N ALA A 294 36.76 7.17 -11.26
CA ALA A 294 36.71 7.98 -12.48
C ALA A 294 35.35 8.67 -12.65
N ARG A 295 34.26 7.95 -12.33
CA ARG A 295 32.91 8.51 -12.37
C ARG A 295 32.70 9.55 -11.30
N GLY A 296 33.06 9.27 -10.04
CA GLY A 296 32.96 10.21 -8.93
C GLY A 296 33.72 11.51 -9.19
N LYS A 297 34.96 11.42 -9.72
CA LYS A 297 35.74 12.59 -10.14
C LYS A 297 35.03 13.41 -11.20
N LYS A 298 34.39 12.75 -12.19
CA LYS A 298 33.66 13.46 -13.27
C LYS A 298 32.40 14.15 -12.70
N LEU A 299 31.77 13.58 -11.69
CA LEU A 299 30.58 14.13 -11.02
C LEU A 299 30.94 15.13 -9.92
N ASP A 300 32.25 15.22 -9.58
CA ASP A 300 32.76 16.00 -8.46
C ASP A 300 32.02 15.62 -7.14
N VAL A 301 31.99 14.29 -6.87
CA VAL A 301 31.42 13.68 -5.68
C VAL A 301 32.50 12.85 -4.98
N GLU A 302 32.53 12.91 -3.66
CA GLU A 302 33.42 12.08 -2.86
C GLU A 302 33.15 10.60 -3.07
N VAL A 303 34.22 9.78 -3.10
CA VAL A 303 34.11 8.34 -3.34
C VAL A 303 34.83 7.58 -2.22
N ILE A 304 34.14 6.65 -1.61
CA ILE A 304 34.69 5.59 -0.76
C ILE A 304 34.40 4.26 -1.44
N GLN A 305 35.44 3.63 -1.98
CA GLN A 305 35.31 2.34 -2.70
C GLN A 305 36.13 1.22 -2.05
N GLY A 306 35.87 -0.04 -2.44
CA GLY A 306 36.56 -1.20 -1.94
C GLY A 306 36.30 -1.48 -0.46
N CYS A 307 35.15 -1.04 0.07
CA CYS A 307 34.83 -1.18 1.48
C CYS A 307 33.98 -2.45 1.73
N ASP A 308 34.56 -3.39 2.52
CA ASP A 308 33.86 -4.61 2.91
C ASP A 308 32.75 -4.33 3.97
N ASN A 309 32.91 -3.31 4.78
CA ASN A 309 31.91 -2.87 5.77
C ASN A 309 31.43 -1.45 5.42
N LYS A 310 30.35 -1.37 4.63
CA LYS A 310 29.75 -0.11 4.19
C LYS A 310 29.21 0.70 5.38
N LEU A 311 28.54 0.04 6.36
CA LEU A 311 27.94 0.74 7.51
C LEU A 311 28.98 1.47 8.34
N GLN A 312 30.10 0.82 8.67
CA GLN A 312 31.15 1.47 9.44
C GLN A 312 31.75 2.69 8.73
N ARG A 313 31.92 2.58 7.40
CA ARG A 313 32.42 3.70 6.58
C ARG A 313 31.42 4.83 6.48
N LEU A 314 30.13 4.52 6.37
CA LEU A 314 29.05 5.51 6.38
C LEU A 314 29.02 6.27 7.72
N ILE A 315 29.06 5.56 8.85
CA ILE A 315 29.09 6.17 10.19
C ILE A 315 30.28 7.13 10.32
N GLN A 316 31.48 6.70 9.90
CA GLN A 316 32.68 7.53 9.96
C GLN A 316 32.53 8.79 9.09
N TRP A 317 32.05 8.64 7.83
CA TRP A 317 31.87 9.77 6.92
C TRP A 317 30.85 10.77 7.44
N LEU A 318 29.73 10.30 8.01
CA LEU A 318 28.72 11.18 8.62
C LEU A 318 29.33 11.96 9.79
N ALA A 319 30.09 11.31 10.65
CA ALA A 319 30.77 11.94 11.80
C ALA A 319 31.78 13.00 11.35
N ASP A 320 32.61 12.69 10.35
CA ASP A 320 33.64 13.60 9.82
C ASP A 320 33.01 14.86 9.20
N ASN A 321 31.81 14.72 8.61
CA ASN A 321 31.05 15.81 7.99
C ASN A 321 30.05 16.47 8.95
N LYS A 322 29.98 16.06 10.23
CA LYS A 322 29.05 16.57 11.25
C LYS A 322 27.57 16.44 10.84
N LEU A 323 27.24 15.34 10.18
CA LEU A 323 25.91 14.99 9.72
C LEU A 323 25.29 13.93 10.65
N LEU A 324 23.97 13.98 10.83
CA LEU A 324 23.22 12.98 11.56
C LEU A 324 22.69 11.89 10.62
N ALA A 325 22.55 10.67 11.12
CA ALA A 325 21.98 9.57 10.35
C ALA A 325 20.55 9.87 9.90
N GLU A 326 19.75 10.51 10.75
CA GLU A 326 18.37 10.91 10.46
C GLU A 326 18.26 11.97 9.36
N GLU A 327 19.36 12.69 9.06
CA GLU A 327 19.46 13.70 8.01
C GLU A 327 20.09 13.15 6.73
N CYS A 328 20.31 11.83 6.66
CA CYS A 328 20.93 11.15 5.52
C CYS A 328 19.91 10.35 4.73
N ILE A 329 19.98 10.46 3.39
CA ILE A 329 19.32 9.58 2.44
C ILE A 329 20.35 8.57 1.92
N TYR A 330 20.04 7.28 1.92
CA TYR A 330 20.86 6.23 1.31
C TYR A 330 20.13 5.59 0.14
N ILE A 331 20.78 5.48 -1.00
CA ILE A 331 20.24 4.83 -2.19
C ILE A 331 21.07 3.58 -2.47
N GLY A 332 20.45 2.41 -2.31
CA GLY A 332 21.09 1.11 -2.50
C GLY A 332 20.20 0.15 -3.28
N ASN A 333 20.79 -0.92 -3.85
CA ASN A 333 20.06 -1.88 -4.68
C ASN A 333 20.22 -3.34 -4.23
N ASP A 334 21.13 -3.65 -3.33
CA ASP A 334 21.51 -5.02 -3.00
C ASP A 334 21.51 -5.26 -1.48
N ILE A 335 21.53 -6.53 -1.09
CA ILE A 335 21.59 -6.99 0.30
C ILE A 335 22.77 -6.38 1.08
N ASN A 336 23.87 -6.08 0.41
CA ASN A 336 25.04 -5.46 1.03
C ASN A 336 24.81 -4.00 1.47
N ASP A 337 23.70 -3.36 1.04
CA ASP A 337 23.30 -2.01 1.44
C ASP A 337 22.35 -2.00 2.62
N ARG A 338 21.78 -3.14 2.97
CA ARG A 338 20.70 -3.25 3.93
C ARG A 338 21.02 -2.59 5.26
N GLU A 339 22.19 -2.85 5.84
CA GLU A 339 22.59 -2.27 7.13
C GLU A 339 22.69 -0.74 7.05
N CYS A 340 23.16 -0.18 5.93
CA CYS A 340 23.21 1.26 5.71
C CYS A 340 21.79 1.83 5.56
N MET A 341 20.92 1.14 4.81
CA MET A 341 19.54 1.55 4.59
C MET A 341 18.70 1.53 5.87
N GLU A 342 18.95 0.55 6.75
CA GLU A 342 18.30 0.46 8.07
C GLU A 342 18.81 1.53 9.07
N PHE A 343 20.01 2.07 8.86
CA PHE A 343 20.67 3.02 9.76
C PHE A 343 20.30 4.49 9.50
N VAL A 344 19.93 4.86 8.26
CA VAL A 344 19.70 6.26 7.85
C VAL A 344 18.25 6.71 8.03
N GLY A 345 18.00 8.01 7.96
CA GLY A 345 16.67 8.60 8.08
C GLY A 345 15.75 8.30 6.90
N MET A 346 16.31 8.05 5.69
CA MET A 346 15.55 7.64 4.53
C MET A 346 16.36 6.67 3.67
N ALA A 347 15.74 5.56 3.31
CA ALA A 347 16.28 4.59 2.39
C ALA A 347 15.48 4.59 1.07
N LEU A 348 16.18 4.57 -0.05
CA LEU A 348 15.60 4.48 -1.38
C LEU A 348 16.23 3.31 -2.13
N ALA A 349 15.46 2.67 -3.01
CA ALA A 349 15.95 1.63 -3.89
C ALA A 349 15.43 1.85 -5.32
N PRO A 350 16.21 1.55 -6.35
CA PRO A 350 15.72 1.44 -7.72
C PRO A 350 14.59 0.40 -7.84
N ALA A 351 13.73 0.55 -8.86
CA ALA A 351 12.58 -0.34 -9.04
C ALA A 351 12.98 -1.80 -9.37
N ASP A 352 14.20 -2.02 -9.81
CA ASP A 352 14.82 -3.30 -10.18
C ASP A 352 15.85 -3.79 -9.13
N ALA A 353 15.86 -3.21 -7.93
CA ALA A 353 16.70 -3.66 -6.81
C ALA A 353 16.38 -5.10 -6.36
N HIS A 354 17.38 -5.80 -5.81
CA HIS A 354 17.30 -7.19 -5.33
C HIS A 354 16.94 -7.31 -3.86
#